data_553e7b6795069d39c8e3fad23f4d2736
#
_entry.id   553e7b6795069d39c8e3fad23f4d2736
#
_cell.length_a   1.000
_cell.length_b   1.000
_cell.length_c   1.000
_cell.angle_alpha   90.00
_cell.angle_beta   90.00
_cell.angle_gamma   90.00
#
_symmetry.space_group_name_H-M   'P 1'
#
loop_
_entity.id
_entity.type
_entity.pdbx_description
1 polymer ?
#
loop_
_entity_poly.entity_id
_entity_poly.type
_entity_poly.pdbx_seq_one_letter_code
_entity_poly.pdbx_strand_id
1 'polypeptide(L)'
;MTARTTPSPPGLLTRGWPEGPDEGKARVSAHHPARGRVDAIDCARGLALVGMAVYHLSWDLADFRLAPPWLPFTPQMRLFSHIVASAFLVLVGVSLALAHRKGLNSRAFWRRFAIVAGAAALVTAGSFVFAPSEPITFGILHCIAVASLLAAPFVNAPAWASLAMGFAAIAAPWLGRSTLFDPPWLLWLGLGEALPNTLDWRPLLPWAGVVFLGLGAARLPGVLEGLMSPERWRARSAPSRAICFAGRHSLPIYLLHQPILIGLLWAVTAWGPLAPKSDRSAFLASCQHACVAKGRPDSECETGCRCVADAVDQSGDADRLESLAPERRDELKRLADACMGR
;
A
#
# COMPACT_ATOMS: atom_id res chain seq x y z
N MET A 1 41.53 72.59 -41.20
CA MET A 1 42.54 72.61 -40.13
C MET A 1 42.83 71.17 -39.70
N THR A 2 43.99 70.78 -40.02
CA THR A 2 44.53 69.41 -39.96
C THR A 2 45.03 69.07 -38.58
N ALA A 3 44.55 67.95 -38.00
CA ALA A 3 45.14 67.39 -36.80
C ALA A 3 45.91 66.08 -37.14
N ARG A 4 47.18 66.12 -36.76
CA ARG A 4 48.20 65.09 -37.05
C ARG A 4 48.00 63.87 -36.07
N THR A 5 48.10 62.71 -36.62
CA THR A 5 48.29 61.46 -35.94
C THR A 5 49.77 61.21 -35.63
N THR A 6 50.09 60.86 -34.40
CA THR A 6 51.42 60.35 -33.99
C THR A 6 51.35 58.84 -33.73
N PRO A 7 52.35 58.04 -34.16
CA PRO A 7 52.38 56.58 -33.97
C PRO A 7 52.99 56.21 -32.63
N SER A 8 52.42 55.09 -32.03
CA SER A 8 52.92 54.44 -30.81
C SER A 8 54.11 53.51 -31.11
N PRO A 9 55.05 53.32 -30.18
CA PRO A 9 56.16 52.39 -30.32
C PRO A 9 55.87 50.95 -30.04
N PRO A 10 56.69 49.99 -30.51
CA PRO A 10 56.46 48.58 -30.49
C PRO A 10 56.78 47.92 -29.13
N GLY A 11 56.06 46.83 -28.86
CA GLY A 11 55.96 46.10 -27.64
C GLY A 11 57.17 45.45 -27.02
N LEU A 12 57.13 45.35 -25.72
CA LEU A 12 57.99 44.50 -24.90
C LEU A 12 57.23 43.18 -24.59
N LEU A 13 57.85 42.08 -24.98
CA LEU A 13 57.46 40.69 -24.65
C LEU A 13 57.65 40.48 -23.15
N THR A 14 56.53 40.30 -22.39
CA THR A 14 56.57 39.79 -21.07
C THR A 14 56.33 38.26 -21.11
N ARG A 15 57.37 37.54 -20.69
CA ARG A 15 57.32 36.07 -20.49
C ARG A 15 56.29 35.72 -19.44
N GLY A 16 55.33 34.83 -19.80
CA GLY A 16 54.41 34.24 -18.89
C GLY A 16 55.09 33.31 -17.88
N TRP A 17 54.71 33.43 -16.64
CA TRP A 17 55.01 32.44 -15.60
C TRP A 17 54.10 31.21 -15.78
N PRO A 18 54.59 29.99 -15.51
CA PRO A 18 53.75 28.80 -15.54
C PRO A 18 52.75 28.84 -14.40
N GLU A 19 51.46 28.70 -14.73
CA GLU A 19 50.39 28.51 -13.78
C GLU A 19 50.64 27.20 -13.02
N GLY A 20 50.59 27.26 -11.67
CA GLY A 20 50.70 26.12 -10.80
C GLY A 20 49.52 25.16 -10.94
N PRO A 21 49.66 23.94 -10.42
CA PRO A 21 48.64 22.88 -10.62
C PRO A 21 47.31 23.31 -10.04
N ASP A 22 46.29 23.21 -10.89
CA ASP A 22 44.88 23.42 -10.59
C ASP A 22 44.48 22.55 -9.38
N GLU A 23 44.34 23.17 -8.22
CA GLU A 23 43.75 22.52 -7.06
C GLU A 23 42.32 22.19 -7.43
N GLY A 24 42.10 20.89 -7.68
CA GLY A 24 40.82 20.30 -8.00
C GLY A 24 39.74 20.71 -6.98
N LYS A 25 39.03 21.78 -7.29
CA LYS A 25 37.74 22.07 -6.65
C LYS A 25 36.84 20.91 -6.94
N ALA A 26 36.82 19.91 -6.01
CA ALA A 26 35.80 18.93 -5.96
C ALA A 26 34.44 19.63 -6.03
N ARG A 27 33.83 19.62 -7.22
CA ARG A 27 32.43 20.03 -7.40
C ARG A 27 31.60 19.07 -6.57
N VAL A 28 31.36 19.45 -5.32
CA VAL A 28 30.26 18.89 -4.56
C VAL A 28 29.01 19.20 -5.40
N SER A 29 28.58 18.22 -6.13
CA SER A 29 27.34 18.27 -6.90
C SER A 29 26.22 18.52 -5.88
N ALA A 30 25.91 19.78 -5.64
CA ALA A 30 24.77 20.18 -4.88
C ALA A 30 23.56 19.64 -5.66
N HIS A 31 23.03 18.54 -5.20
CA HIS A 31 21.75 18.00 -5.65
C HIS A 31 20.71 19.09 -5.40
N HIS A 32 20.50 19.94 -6.39
CA HIS A 32 19.40 20.90 -6.37
C HIS A 32 18.10 20.07 -6.35
N PRO A 33 17.36 20.06 -5.25
CA PRO A 33 16.07 19.38 -5.23
C PRO A 33 15.20 20.04 -6.29
N ALA A 34 14.67 19.22 -7.20
CA ALA A 34 13.79 19.68 -8.27
C ALA A 34 12.72 20.62 -7.66
N ARG A 35 12.71 21.88 -8.14
CA ARG A 35 11.77 22.93 -7.69
C ARG A 35 10.36 22.39 -7.76
N GLY A 36 9.70 22.15 -6.61
CA GLY A 36 8.28 21.78 -6.51
C GLY A 36 7.95 20.53 -5.69
N ARG A 37 8.94 19.72 -5.26
CA ARG A 37 8.67 18.54 -4.42
C ARG A 37 8.52 18.90 -2.95
N VAL A 38 7.56 18.25 -2.27
CA VAL A 38 7.24 18.44 -0.85
C VAL A 38 7.70 17.20 -0.08
N ASP A 39 8.83 17.33 0.64
CA ASP A 39 9.42 16.21 1.40
C ASP A 39 8.44 15.61 2.41
N ALA A 40 7.60 16.43 3.05
CA ALA A 40 6.59 15.96 4.00
C ALA A 40 5.62 14.94 3.37
N ILE A 41 5.17 15.17 2.13
CA ILE A 41 4.29 14.26 1.42
C ILE A 41 5.02 12.99 0.98
N ASP A 42 6.27 13.14 0.52
CA ASP A 42 7.08 11.98 0.16
C ASP A 42 7.36 11.12 1.39
N CYS A 43 7.71 11.72 2.54
CA CYS A 43 7.88 10.98 3.79
C CYS A 43 6.58 10.35 4.29
N ALA A 44 5.45 11.05 4.20
CA ALA A 44 4.16 10.48 4.58
C ALA A 44 3.82 9.23 3.75
N ARG A 45 4.10 9.25 2.44
CA ARG A 45 3.97 8.06 1.59
C ARG A 45 4.93 6.94 1.99
N GLY A 46 6.19 7.31 2.33
CA GLY A 46 7.18 6.34 2.81
C GLY A 46 6.76 5.67 4.11
N LEU A 47 6.21 6.43 5.07
CA LEU A 47 5.66 5.87 6.31
C LEU A 47 4.46 4.97 6.04
N ALA A 48 3.56 5.36 5.14
CA ALA A 48 2.44 4.51 4.75
C ALA A 48 2.92 3.20 4.09
N LEU A 49 4.00 3.23 3.27
CA LEU A 49 4.63 2.01 2.74
C LEU A 49 5.20 1.11 3.84
N VAL A 50 5.86 1.67 4.84
CA VAL A 50 6.35 0.89 6.00
C VAL A 50 5.17 0.26 6.72
N GLY A 51 4.10 1.02 6.99
CA GLY A 51 2.89 0.48 7.61
C GLY A 51 2.27 -0.66 6.79
N MET A 52 2.21 -0.50 5.47
CA MET A 52 1.72 -1.53 4.55
C MET A 52 2.60 -2.80 4.62
N ALA A 53 3.93 -2.64 4.58
CA ALA A 53 4.84 -3.78 4.68
C ALA A 53 4.70 -4.52 6.02
N VAL A 54 4.51 -3.80 7.13
CA VAL A 54 4.25 -4.38 8.46
C VAL A 54 2.93 -5.15 8.47
N TYR A 55 1.87 -4.61 7.84
CA TYR A 55 0.59 -5.30 7.74
C TYR A 55 0.71 -6.59 6.93
N HIS A 56 1.33 -6.53 5.76
CA HIS A 56 1.55 -7.72 4.92
C HIS A 56 2.47 -8.75 5.59
N LEU A 57 3.50 -8.29 6.29
CA LEU A 57 4.35 -9.19 7.08
C LEU A 57 3.54 -9.97 8.13
N SER A 58 2.50 -9.37 8.75
CA SER A 58 1.65 -10.10 9.70
C SER A 58 0.85 -11.23 9.03
N TRP A 59 0.45 -11.07 7.77
CA TRP A 59 -0.17 -12.10 6.95
C TRP A 59 0.83 -13.18 6.58
N ASP A 60 1.98 -12.77 6.04
CA ASP A 60 3.02 -13.71 5.61
C ASP A 60 3.52 -14.57 6.78
N LEU A 61 3.72 -13.96 7.97
CA LEU A 61 4.10 -14.71 9.18
C LEU A 61 3.04 -15.73 9.59
N ALA A 62 1.76 -15.41 9.44
CA ALA A 62 0.67 -16.34 9.71
C ALA A 62 0.63 -17.47 8.66
N ASP A 63 0.80 -17.17 7.38
CA ASP A 63 0.83 -18.14 6.29
C ASP A 63 2.02 -19.09 6.40
N PHE A 64 3.20 -18.56 6.80
CA PHE A 64 4.39 -19.37 7.06
C PHE A 64 4.37 -20.05 8.45
N ARG A 65 3.25 -19.97 9.18
CA ARG A 65 3.09 -20.57 10.54
C ARG A 65 4.11 -20.08 11.57
N LEU A 66 4.66 -18.90 11.37
CA LEU A 66 5.58 -18.22 12.30
C LEU A 66 4.83 -17.31 13.29
N ALA A 67 3.54 -17.05 13.03
CA ALA A 67 2.63 -16.33 13.92
C ALA A 67 1.26 -17.02 13.93
N PRO A 68 0.41 -16.73 14.94
CA PRO A 68 -0.92 -17.28 14.99
C PRO A 68 -1.77 -16.87 13.77
N PRO A 69 -2.54 -17.80 13.13
CA PRO A 69 -3.29 -17.56 11.90
C PRO A 69 -4.39 -16.50 12.06
N TRP A 70 -4.82 -16.21 13.29
CA TRP A 70 -5.82 -15.19 13.60
C TRP A 70 -5.23 -13.76 13.71
N LEU A 71 -3.89 -13.60 13.77
CA LEU A 71 -3.22 -12.31 13.97
C LEU A 71 -3.68 -11.23 12.97
N PRO A 72 -3.71 -11.47 11.65
CA PRO A 72 -4.13 -10.46 10.67
C PRO A 72 -5.60 -10.04 10.81
N PHE A 73 -6.43 -10.90 11.40
CA PHE A 73 -7.88 -10.71 11.55
C PHE A 73 -8.26 -9.98 12.83
N THR A 74 -7.32 -9.68 13.71
CA THR A 74 -7.58 -8.93 14.94
C THR A 74 -8.15 -7.55 14.65
N PRO A 75 -9.02 -7.00 15.53
CA PRO A 75 -9.55 -5.65 15.36
C PRO A 75 -8.45 -4.59 15.20
N GLN A 76 -7.33 -4.75 15.90
CA GLN A 76 -6.17 -3.85 15.85
C GLN A 76 -5.51 -3.86 14.46
N MET A 77 -5.29 -5.06 13.88
CA MET A 77 -4.71 -5.20 12.54
C MET A 77 -5.66 -4.72 11.44
N ARG A 78 -6.95 -4.95 11.60
CA ARG A 78 -7.98 -4.38 10.70
C ARG A 78 -7.97 -2.85 10.73
N LEU A 79 -8.00 -2.27 11.95
CA LEU A 79 -7.91 -0.81 12.11
C LEU A 79 -6.62 -0.25 11.51
N PHE A 80 -5.49 -0.90 11.79
CA PHE A 80 -4.20 -0.52 11.23
C PHE A 80 -4.20 -0.54 9.70
N SER A 81 -4.72 -1.60 9.08
CA SER A 81 -4.90 -1.71 7.62
C SER A 81 -5.75 -0.56 7.05
N HIS A 82 -6.87 -0.22 7.72
CA HIS A 82 -7.73 0.89 7.31
C HIS A 82 -7.00 2.24 7.42
N ILE A 83 -6.24 2.48 8.48
CA ILE A 83 -5.44 3.71 8.66
C ILE A 83 -4.39 3.83 7.54
N VAL A 84 -3.65 2.76 7.26
CA VAL A 84 -2.62 2.73 6.21
C VAL A 84 -3.25 2.98 4.83
N ALA A 85 -4.32 2.28 4.49
CA ALA A 85 -5.03 2.48 3.23
C ALA A 85 -5.58 3.91 3.09
N SER A 86 -6.20 4.45 4.16
CA SER A 86 -6.69 5.82 4.19
C SER A 86 -5.56 6.83 3.99
N ALA A 87 -4.41 6.63 4.63
CA ALA A 87 -3.24 7.50 4.46
C ALA A 87 -2.79 7.54 2.98
N PHE A 88 -2.69 6.39 2.32
CA PHE A 88 -2.37 6.35 0.88
C PHE A 88 -3.40 7.10 0.04
N LEU A 89 -4.68 6.88 0.27
CA LEU A 89 -5.75 7.48 -0.52
C LEU A 89 -5.87 9.00 -0.30
N VAL A 90 -5.71 9.49 0.93
CA VAL A 90 -5.59 10.92 1.23
C VAL A 90 -4.42 11.52 0.46
N LEU A 91 -3.24 10.88 0.50
CA LEU A 91 -2.05 11.34 -0.19
C LEU A 91 -2.20 11.33 -1.72
N VAL A 92 -3.02 10.44 -2.28
CA VAL A 92 -3.42 10.48 -3.70
C VAL A 92 -4.20 11.75 -4.01
N GLY A 93 -5.21 12.08 -3.21
CA GLY A 93 -6.01 13.30 -3.37
C GLY A 93 -5.18 14.57 -3.22
N VAL A 94 -4.37 14.67 -2.17
CA VAL A 94 -3.42 15.79 -1.95
C VAL A 94 -2.46 15.95 -3.12
N SER A 95 -1.95 14.83 -3.64
CA SER A 95 -1.01 14.83 -4.76
C SER A 95 -1.67 15.27 -6.06
N LEU A 96 -2.94 14.91 -6.25
CA LEU A 96 -3.73 15.38 -7.39
C LEU A 96 -3.90 16.91 -7.34
N ALA A 97 -4.24 17.47 -6.16
CA ALA A 97 -4.32 18.91 -5.95
C ALA A 97 -3.00 19.62 -6.25
N LEU A 98 -1.88 19.10 -5.74
CA LEU A 98 -0.56 19.69 -5.93
C LEU A 98 -0.08 19.65 -7.40
N ALA A 99 -0.31 18.51 -8.07
CA ALA A 99 0.11 18.32 -9.47
C ALA A 99 -0.67 19.22 -10.44
N HIS A 100 -1.92 19.55 -10.10
CA HIS A 100 -2.85 20.25 -10.98
C HIS A 100 -3.33 21.60 -10.43
N ARG A 101 -2.56 22.23 -9.55
CA ARG A 101 -2.89 23.52 -8.89
C ARG A 101 -3.17 24.68 -9.87
N LYS A 102 -2.65 24.62 -11.09
CA LYS A 102 -2.88 25.58 -12.18
C LYS A 102 -3.94 25.11 -13.19
N GLY A 103 -4.75 24.11 -12.82
CA GLY A 103 -5.70 23.43 -13.68
C GLY A 103 -5.19 22.06 -14.13
N LEU A 104 -6.13 21.25 -14.66
CA LEU A 104 -5.86 19.87 -15.04
C LEU A 104 -4.87 19.81 -16.23
N ASN A 105 -3.68 19.30 -15.99
CA ASN A 105 -2.74 18.95 -17.05
C ASN A 105 -3.05 17.54 -17.56
N SER A 106 -3.82 17.46 -18.66
CA SER A 106 -4.30 16.18 -19.21
C SER A 106 -3.17 15.21 -19.55
N ARG A 107 -2.05 15.66 -20.15
CA ARG A 107 -0.94 14.77 -20.50
C ARG A 107 -0.29 14.14 -19.25
N ALA A 108 -0.04 14.94 -18.22
CA ALA A 108 0.57 14.47 -16.97
C ALA A 108 -0.41 13.53 -16.23
N PHE A 109 -1.70 13.88 -16.21
CA PHE A 109 -2.76 13.06 -15.62
C PHE A 109 -2.85 11.69 -16.28
N TRP A 110 -3.04 11.62 -17.60
CA TRP A 110 -3.20 10.36 -18.33
C TRP A 110 -1.96 9.48 -18.26
N ARG A 111 -0.76 10.07 -18.29
CA ARG A 111 0.48 9.31 -18.07
C ARG A 111 0.50 8.65 -16.70
N ARG A 112 0.16 9.38 -15.64
CA ARG A 112 0.12 8.84 -14.28
C ARG A 112 -0.98 7.78 -14.14
N PHE A 113 -2.16 8.05 -14.68
CA PHE A 113 -3.28 7.10 -14.71
C PHE A 113 -2.87 5.79 -15.39
N ALA A 114 -2.28 5.85 -16.58
CA ALA A 114 -1.84 4.66 -17.31
C ALA A 114 -0.79 3.84 -16.52
N ILE A 115 0.14 4.50 -15.83
CA ILE A 115 1.14 3.82 -14.98
C ILE A 115 0.45 3.09 -13.82
N VAL A 116 -0.49 3.74 -13.12
CA VAL A 116 -1.18 3.12 -11.98
C VAL A 116 -2.13 2.01 -12.45
N ALA A 117 -2.88 2.23 -13.52
CA ALA A 117 -3.77 1.23 -14.10
C ALA A 117 -2.99 0.02 -14.64
N GLY A 118 -1.84 0.25 -15.29
CA GLY A 118 -0.94 -0.82 -15.72
C GLY A 118 -0.37 -1.62 -14.55
N ALA A 119 0.00 -0.95 -13.45
CA ALA A 119 0.43 -1.62 -12.23
C ALA A 119 -0.69 -2.43 -11.58
N ALA A 120 -1.93 -1.91 -11.57
CA ALA A 120 -3.11 -2.63 -11.10
C ALA A 120 -3.36 -3.90 -11.93
N ALA A 121 -3.33 -3.78 -13.26
CA ALA A 121 -3.46 -4.93 -14.17
C ALA A 121 -2.34 -5.97 -13.98
N LEU A 122 -1.10 -5.52 -13.73
CA LEU A 122 0.03 -6.42 -13.43
C LEU A 122 -0.21 -7.20 -12.13
N VAL A 123 -0.71 -6.55 -11.08
CA VAL A 123 -1.05 -7.20 -9.80
C VAL A 123 -2.16 -8.23 -10.01
N THR A 124 -3.21 -7.89 -10.77
CA THR A 124 -4.27 -8.84 -11.12
C THR A 124 -3.73 -10.03 -11.88
N ALA A 125 -2.96 -9.83 -12.95
CA ALA A 125 -2.36 -10.91 -13.73
C ALA A 125 -1.45 -11.79 -12.87
N GLY A 126 -0.61 -11.18 -12.03
CA GLY A 126 0.23 -11.90 -11.08
C GLY A 126 -0.57 -12.72 -10.07
N SER A 127 -1.65 -12.17 -9.51
CA SER A 127 -2.48 -12.88 -8.53
C SER A 127 -3.20 -14.10 -9.14
N PHE A 128 -3.63 -14.04 -10.40
CA PHE A 128 -4.18 -15.21 -11.09
C PHE A 128 -3.15 -16.34 -11.27
N VAL A 129 -1.86 -16.00 -11.36
CA VAL A 129 -0.78 -17.02 -11.50
C VAL A 129 -0.37 -17.57 -10.13
N PHE A 130 -0.19 -16.71 -9.12
CA PHE A 130 0.39 -17.09 -7.83
C PHE A 130 -0.64 -17.46 -6.76
N ALA A 131 -1.88 -16.96 -6.87
CA ALA A 131 -2.97 -17.21 -5.93
C ALA A 131 -4.32 -17.34 -6.67
N PRO A 132 -4.49 -18.36 -7.53
CA PRO A 132 -5.66 -18.50 -8.40
C PRO A 132 -6.98 -18.70 -7.64
N SER A 133 -6.92 -19.15 -6.39
CA SER A 133 -8.10 -19.31 -5.51
C SER A 133 -8.62 -17.96 -4.96
N GLU A 134 -7.75 -16.94 -4.87
CA GLU A 134 -8.06 -15.64 -4.25
C GLU A 134 -7.54 -14.47 -5.09
N PRO A 135 -7.87 -14.39 -6.39
CA PRO A 135 -7.28 -13.41 -7.31
C PRO A 135 -7.68 -11.98 -6.92
N ILE A 136 -6.76 -11.04 -7.08
CA ILE A 136 -7.02 -9.63 -6.84
C ILE A 136 -7.69 -9.04 -8.07
N THR A 137 -9.01 -8.95 -8.05
CA THR A 137 -9.81 -8.36 -9.13
C THR A 137 -9.97 -6.84 -8.96
N PHE A 138 -10.11 -6.37 -7.71
CA PHE A 138 -10.22 -4.95 -7.40
C PHE A 138 -9.58 -4.63 -6.05
N GLY A 139 -8.26 -4.38 -6.06
CA GLY A 139 -7.48 -3.97 -4.90
C GLY A 139 -7.24 -2.44 -4.85
N ILE A 140 -6.36 -2.01 -3.94
CA ILE A 140 -6.11 -0.57 -3.69
C ILE A 140 -5.60 0.19 -4.92
N LEU A 141 -4.78 -0.42 -5.81
CA LEU A 141 -4.30 0.24 -7.03
C LEU A 141 -5.45 0.51 -8.02
N HIS A 142 -6.40 -0.43 -8.14
CA HIS A 142 -7.62 -0.24 -8.94
C HIS A 142 -8.44 0.92 -8.38
N CYS A 143 -8.66 0.91 -7.07
CA CYS A 143 -9.36 1.99 -6.37
C CYS A 143 -8.66 3.35 -6.62
N ILE A 144 -7.33 3.44 -6.51
CA ILE A 144 -6.56 4.66 -6.78
C ILE A 144 -6.75 5.13 -8.23
N ALA A 145 -6.70 4.22 -9.21
CA ALA A 145 -6.87 4.55 -10.62
C ALA A 145 -8.27 5.13 -10.88
N VAL A 146 -9.32 4.39 -10.50
CA VAL A 146 -10.71 4.80 -10.72
C VAL A 146 -11.07 6.06 -9.91
N ALA A 147 -10.70 6.12 -8.63
CA ALA A 147 -10.95 7.30 -7.81
C ALA A 147 -10.23 8.55 -8.33
N SER A 148 -8.99 8.40 -8.86
CA SER A 148 -8.27 9.51 -9.49
C SER A 148 -8.98 10.01 -10.75
N LEU A 149 -9.52 9.10 -11.56
CA LEU A 149 -10.30 9.44 -12.76
C LEU A 149 -11.58 10.22 -12.38
N LEU A 150 -12.32 9.72 -11.39
CA LEU A 150 -13.52 10.39 -10.90
C LEU A 150 -13.23 11.73 -10.22
N ALA A 151 -12.08 11.87 -9.56
CA ALA A 151 -11.66 13.10 -8.89
C ALA A 151 -11.08 14.15 -9.87
N ALA A 152 -10.68 13.76 -11.09
CA ALA A 152 -10.06 14.67 -12.06
C ALA A 152 -10.92 15.91 -12.39
N PRO A 153 -12.24 15.84 -12.63
CA PRO A 153 -13.08 17.01 -12.86
C PRO A 153 -13.12 17.97 -11.66
N PHE A 154 -12.97 17.43 -10.45
CA PHE A 154 -13.03 18.20 -9.20
C PHE A 154 -11.75 18.99 -8.91
N VAL A 155 -10.67 18.78 -9.67
CA VAL A 155 -9.43 19.55 -9.54
C VAL A 155 -9.68 21.06 -9.72
N ASN A 156 -10.61 21.45 -10.57
CA ASN A 156 -10.97 22.85 -10.81
C ASN A 156 -12.22 23.29 -10.00
N ALA A 157 -12.92 22.35 -9.35
CA ALA A 157 -14.10 22.64 -8.57
C ALA A 157 -13.73 23.29 -7.20
N PRO A 158 -14.61 24.01 -6.54
CA PRO A 158 -14.33 24.56 -5.21
C PRO A 158 -14.10 23.42 -4.20
N ALA A 159 -13.28 23.69 -3.15
CA ALA A 159 -12.89 22.67 -2.17
C ALA A 159 -14.09 21.96 -1.53
N TRP A 160 -15.16 22.71 -1.21
CA TRP A 160 -16.38 22.15 -0.61
C TRP A 160 -17.05 21.08 -1.48
N ALA A 161 -16.99 21.21 -2.81
CA ALA A 161 -17.59 20.22 -3.71
C ALA A 161 -16.84 18.87 -3.63
N SER A 162 -15.50 18.90 -3.54
CA SER A 162 -14.69 17.68 -3.30
C SER A 162 -14.98 17.09 -1.92
N LEU A 163 -15.09 17.92 -0.88
CA LEU A 163 -15.40 17.45 0.48
C LEU A 163 -16.81 16.83 0.54
N ALA A 164 -17.81 17.48 -0.05
CA ALA A 164 -19.17 16.96 -0.11
C ALA A 164 -19.24 15.61 -0.85
N MET A 165 -18.58 15.51 -2.00
CA MET A 165 -18.46 14.23 -2.73
C MET A 165 -17.74 13.16 -1.90
N GLY A 166 -16.69 13.55 -1.15
CA GLY A 166 -15.97 12.66 -0.25
C GLY A 166 -16.87 12.07 0.84
N PHE A 167 -17.62 12.94 1.53
CA PHE A 167 -18.58 12.48 2.55
C PHE A 167 -19.72 11.66 1.96
N ALA A 168 -20.26 12.05 0.81
CA ALA A 168 -21.29 11.28 0.10
C ALA A 168 -20.81 9.87 -0.26
N ALA A 169 -19.59 9.76 -0.81
CA ALA A 169 -18.99 8.47 -1.17
C ALA A 169 -18.71 7.58 0.07
N ILE A 170 -18.35 8.17 1.21
CA ILE A 170 -18.17 7.44 2.47
C ILE A 170 -19.52 6.96 3.02
N ALA A 171 -20.55 7.78 2.93
CA ALA A 171 -21.88 7.44 3.44
C ALA A 171 -22.64 6.45 2.53
N ALA A 172 -22.32 6.40 1.24
CA ALA A 172 -23.07 5.62 0.25
C ALA A 172 -23.26 4.14 0.61
N PRO A 173 -22.28 3.38 1.12
CA PRO A 173 -22.49 1.99 1.52
C PRO A 173 -23.45 1.82 2.71
N TRP A 174 -23.61 2.84 3.53
CA TRP A 174 -24.52 2.80 4.70
C TRP A 174 -25.98 3.07 4.30
N LEU A 175 -26.17 3.80 3.20
CA LEU A 175 -27.46 4.21 2.69
C LEU A 175 -28.01 3.34 1.56
N GLY A 176 -27.12 2.67 0.82
CA GLY A 176 -27.46 2.03 -0.45
C GLY A 176 -26.95 0.59 -0.63
N ARG A 177 -26.57 -0.13 0.44
CA ARG A 177 -26.23 -1.56 0.33
C ARG A 177 -27.42 -2.37 -0.13
N SER A 178 -27.21 -3.23 -1.13
CA SER A 178 -28.25 -4.10 -1.66
C SER A 178 -27.64 -5.29 -2.40
N THR A 179 -28.32 -6.43 -2.34
CA THR A 179 -27.99 -7.63 -3.13
C THR A 179 -28.01 -7.41 -4.64
N LEU A 180 -28.62 -6.31 -5.12
CA LEU A 180 -28.56 -5.90 -6.54
C LEU A 180 -27.13 -5.61 -7.02
N PHE A 181 -26.21 -5.31 -6.11
CA PHE A 181 -24.79 -5.04 -6.38
C PHE A 181 -23.89 -6.24 -6.13
N ASP A 182 -24.44 -7.44 -5.82
CA ASP A 182 -23.68 -8.67 -5.59
C ASP A 182 -23.15 -9.35 -6.88
N PRO A 183 -23.69 -9.12 -8.11
CA PRO A 183 -23.08 -9.66 -9.30
C PRO A 183 -21.58 -9.32 -9.38
N PRO A 184 -20.69 -10.26 -9.81
CA PRO A 184 -19.24 -10.09 -9.80
C PRO A 184 -18.75 -8.80 -10.48
N TRP A 185 -19.44 -8.35 -11.53
CA TRP A 185 -19.09 -7.11 -12.26
C TRP A 185 -19.51 -5.82 -11.55
N LEU A 186 -20.27 -5.89 -10.45
CA LEU A 186 -20.69 -4.74 -9.62
C LEU A 186 -20.06 -4.72 -8.23
N LEU A 187 -19.51 -5.82 -7.76
CA LEU A 187 -18.89 -5.91 -6.42
C LEU A 187 -17.85 -4.80 -6.20
N TRP A 188 -17.07 -4.47 -7.22
CA TRP A 188 -16.04 -3.44 -7.13
C TRP A 188 -16.56 -2.04 -6.74
N LEU A 189 -17.86 -1.80 -6.90
CA LEU A 189 -18.49 -0.55 -6.43
C LEU A 189 -18.51 -0.45 -4.90
N GLY A 190 -18.61 -1.57 -4.17
CA GLY A 190 -18.65 -1.61 -2.70
C GLY A 190 -20.05 -1.38 -2.11
N LEU A 191 -21.11 -1.57 -2.92
CA LEU A 191 -22.52 -1.47 -2.48
C LEU A 191 -23.18 -2.85 -2.33
N GLY A 192 -22.47 -3.93 -2.69
CA GLY A 192 -22.94 -5.30 -2.49
C GLY A 192 -22.89 -5.75 -1.02
N GLU A 193 -23.64 -6.79 -0.70
CA GLU A 193 -23.62 -7.48 0.58
C GLU A 193 -22.61 -8.64 0.59
N ALA A 194 -22.39 -9.26 -0.58
CA ALA A 194 -21.41 -10.31 -0.77
C ALA A 194 -19.97 -9.78 -0.69
N LEU A 195 -19.10 -10.57 -0.05
CA LEU A 195 -17.66 -10.30 0.00
C LEU A 195 -16.96 -11.26 -0.96
N PRO A 196 -16.15 -10.77 -1.91
CA PRO A 196 -15.37 -11.63 -2.78
C PRO A 196 -14.24 -12.32 -2.02
N ASN A 197 -13.89 -13.52 -2.45
CA ASN A 197 -12.69 -14.19 -1.98
C ASN A 197 -11.48 -13.66 -2.75
N THR A 198 -10.67 -12.82 -2.11
CA THR A 198 -9.55 -12.12 -2.74
C THR A 198 -8.53 -11.65 -1.70
N LEU A 199 -7.25 -11.64 -2.08
CA LEU A 199 -6.15 -11.22 -1.20
C LEU A 199 -6.14 -9.72 -0.87
N ASP A 200 -6.65 -8.86 -1.77
CA ASP A 200 -6.81 -7.42 -1.51
C ASP A 200 -8.18 -6.96 -1.95
N TRP A 201 -8.95 -6.44 -1.00
CA TRP A 201 -10.28 -5.91 -1.25
C TRP A 201 -10.40 -4.46 -0.79
N ARG A 202 -10.43 -3.55 -1.78
CA ARG A 202 -10.64 -2.11 -1.52
C ARG A 202 -11.62 -1.57 -2.55
N PRO A 203 -12.94 -1.84 -2.37
CA PRO A 203 -13.97 -1.42 -3.32
C PRO A 203 -13.98 0.10 -3.46
N LEU A 204 -14.56 0.60 -4.57
CA LEU A 204 -14.59 2.03 -4.86
C LEU A 204 -15.22 2.82 -3.72
N LEU A 205 -16.38 2.37 -3.21
CA LEU A 205 -17.06 2.95 -2.07
C LEU A 205 -16.83 2.07 -0.83
N PRO A 206 -16.42 2.63 0.29
CA PRO A 206 -16.29 4.06 0.61
C PRO A 206 -14.93 4.70 0.22
N TRP A 207 -13.97 3.94 -0.30
CA TRP A 207 -12.56 4.31 -0.38
C TRP A 207 -12.26 5.49 -1.31
N ALA A 208 -13.00 5.66 -2.41
CA ALA A 208 -12.88 6.85 -3.25
C ALA A 208 -13.19 8.14 -2.48
N GLY A 209 -14.09 8.08 -1.50
CA GLY A 209 -14.39 9.22 -0.64
C GLY A 209 -13.17 9.78 0.06
N VAL A 210 -12.25 8.92 0.49
CA VAL A 210 -10.99 9.32 1.14
C VAL A 210 -10.08 10.10 0.18
N VAL A 211 -10.05 9.74 -1.11
CA VAL A 211 -9.32 10.49 -2.16
C VAL A 211 -9.93 11.88 -2.34
N PHE A 212 -11.26 11.98 -2.41
CA PHE A 212 -11.98 13.25 -2.53
C PHE A 212 -11.77 14.14 -1.30
N LEU A 213 -11.77 13.57 -0.08
CA LEU A 213 -11.45 14.32 1.14
C LEU A 213 -10.01 14.86 1.09
N GLY A 214 -9.04 14.05 0.67
CA GLY A 214 -7.66 14.49 0.48
C GLY A 214 -7.51 15.61 -0.54
N LEU A 215 -8.23 15.52 -1.69
CA LEU A 215 -8.28 16.57 -2.70
C LEU A 215 -8.90 17.86 -2.17
N GLY A 216 -10.06 17.76 -1.51
CA GLY A 216 -10.76 18.92 -0.96
C GLY A 216 -9.98 19.59 0.16
N ALA A 217 -9.45 18.81 1.12
CA ALA A 217 -8.65 19.33 2.23
C ALA A 217 -7.39 20.07 1.75
N ALA A 218 -6.68 19.52 0.76
CA ALA A 218 -5.51 20.19 0.19
C ALA A 218 -5.86 21.55 -0.46
N ARG A 219 -7.07 21.72 -0.94
CA ARG A 219 -7.55 22.95 -1.61
C ARG A 219 -8.21 23.96 -0.68
N LEU A 220 -8.28 23.68 0.60
CA LEU A 220 -8.68 24.68 1.58
C LEU A 220 -7.70 25.86 1.58
N PRO A 221 -8.18 27.09 1.84
CA PRO A 221 -7.33 28.29 1.88
C PRO A 221 -6.11 28.09 2.79
N GLY A 222 -4.94 28.46 2.33
CA GLY A 222 -3.68 28.38 3.08
C GLY A 222 -3.02 26.99 3.13
N VAL A 223 -3.73 25.90 2.81
CA VAL A 223 -3.15 24.54 2.92
C VAL A 223 -2.11 24.28 1.83
N LEU A 224 -2.45 24.54 0.57
CA LEU A 224 -1.49 24.38 -0.55
C LEU A 224 -0.30 25.32 -0.41
N GLU A 225 -0.54 26.59 -0.03
CA GLU A 225 0.50 27.58 0.21
C GLU A 225 1.42 27.13 1.35
N GLY A 226 0.87 26.66 2.47
CA GLY A 226 1.66 26.13 3.59
C GLY A 226 2.49 24.91 3.22
N LEU A 227 1.92 23.95 2.46
CA LEU A 227 2.64 22.78 1.97
C LEU A 227 3.80 23.15 1.04
N MET A 228 3.72 24.28 0.35
CA MET A 228 4.70 24.74 -0.63
C MET A 228 5.60 25.86 -0.10
N SER A 229 5.41 26.33 1.12
CA SER A 229 6.17 27.40 1.77
C SER A 229 7.69 27.10 1.71
N PRO A 230 8.56 28.12 1.56
CA PRO A 230 10.01 27.96 1.67
C PRO A 230 10.45 27.42 3.04
N GLU A 231 9.69 27.74 4.09
CA GLU A 231 9.93 27.31 5.49
C GLU A 231 9.47 25.89 5.78
N ARG A 232 8.89 25.19 4.80
CA ARG A 232 8.38 23.84 4.97
C ARG A 232 9.46 22.88 5.50
N TRP A 233 9.00 21.89 6.24
CA TRP A 233 9.86 20.83 6.75
C TRP A 233 10.60 20.11 5.62
N ARG A 234 11.89 19.86 5.83
CA ARG A 234 12.76 19.10 4.90
C ARG A 234 13.42 17.95 5.63
N ALA A 235 13.60 16.84 4.91
CA ALA A 235 14.30 15.66 5.41
C ALA A 235 15.81 15.94 5.52
N ARG A 236 16.30 16.11 6.76
CA ARG A 236 17.74 16.41 7.03
C ARG A 236 18.48 15.19 7.56
N SER A 237 17.86 14.34 8.39
CA SER A 237 18.48 13.14 8.93
C SER A 237 18.52 11.99 7.92
N ALA A 238 19.45 11.05 8.06
CA ALA A 238 19.56 9.88 7.18
C ALA A 238 18.28 9.04 7.17
N PRO A 239 17.62 8.72 8.32
CA PRO A 239 16.36 8.00 8.31
C PRO A 239 15.24 8.75 7.58
N SER A 240 15.10 10.07 7.81
CA SER A 240 14.05 10.83 7.12
C SER A 240 14.28 10.89 5.60
N ARG A 241 15.53 10.98 5.15
CA ARG A 241 15.87 10.93 3.72
C ARG A 241 15.54 9.57 3.12
N ALA A 242 15.82 8.47 3.82
CA ALA A 242 15.50 7.12 3.37
C ALA A 242 13.97 6.91 3.24
N ILE A 243 13.20 7.35 4.24
CA ILE A 243 11.73 7.28 4.21
C ILE A 243 11.16 8.13 3.05
N CYS A 244 11.63 9.37 2.88
CA CYS A 244 11.21 10.21 1.75
C CYS A 244 11.62 9.59 0.40
N PHE A 245 12.79 8.95 0.30
CA PHE A 245 13.21 8.22 -0.90
C PHE A 245 12.24 7.07 -1.21
N ALA A 246 11.88 6.26 -0.21
CA ALA A 246 10.88 5.22 -0.36
C ALA A 246 9.54 5.79 -0.85
N GLY A 247 9.08 6.90 -0.27
CA GLY A 247 7.84 7.56 -0.70
C GLY A 247 7.89 8.10 -2.14
N ARG A 248 9.06 8.56 -2.61
CA ARG A 248 9.27 8.98 -4.02
C ARG A 248 9.16 7.82 -5.00
N HIS A 249 9.55 6.63 -4.57
CA HIS A 249 9.52 5.39 -5.35
C HIS A 249 8.42 4.46 -4.86
N SER A 250 7.30 5.04 -4.39
CA SER A 250 6.24 4.27 -3.73
C SER A 250 5.65 3.16 -4.59
N LEU A 251 5.47 3.37 -5.90
CA LEU A 251 4.86 2.36 -6.76
C LEU A 251 5.75 1.12 -6.98
N PRO A 252 7.04 1.24 -7.39
CA PRO A 252 7.89 0.05 -7.50
C PRO A 252 8.11 -0.65 -6.16
N ILE A 253 8.25 0.08 -5.05
CA ILE A 253 8.36 -0.52 -3.72
C ILE A 253 7.06 -1.26 -3.38
N TYR A 254 5.89 -0.67 -3.69
CA TYR A 254 4.59 -1.33 -3.52
C TYR A 254 4.51 -2.64 -4.31
N LEU A 255 4.99 -2.69 -5.54
CA LEU A 255 4.93 -3.91 -6.37
C LEU A 255 5.92 -4.98 -5.91
N LEU A 256 7.08 -4.58 -5.38
CA LEU A 256 8.16 -5.51 -5.04
C LEU A 256 8.14 -5.99 -3.58
N HIS A 257 7.46 -5.26 -2.66
CA HIS A 257 7.54 -5.59 -1.23
C HIS A 257 7.04 -7.00 -0.93
N GLN A 258 5.91 -7.42 -1.50
CA GLN A 258 5.31 -8.72 -1.22
C GLN A 258 6.15 -9.89 -1.76
N PRO A 259 6.60 -9.91 -3.04
CA PRO A 259 7.55 -10.91 -3.50
C PRO A 259 8.83 -10.99 -2.65
N ILE A 260 9.35 -9.84 -2.19
CA ILE A 260 10.55 -9.80 -1.34
C ILE A 260 10.27 -10.40 0.04
N LEU A 261 9.16 -10.04 0.69
CA LEU A 261 8.78 -10.57 2.00
C LEU A 261 8.59 -12.08 1.95
N ILE A 262 7.80 -12.57 1.00
CA ILE A 262 7.58 -14.01 0.81
C ILE A 262 8.90 -14.74 0.51
N GLY A 263 9.73 -14.20 -0.39
CA GLY A 263 11.02 -14.81 -0.73
C GLY A 263 11.98 -14.88 0.47
N LEU A 264 12.02 -13.83 1.30
CA LEU A 264 12.82 -13.81 2.53
C LEU A 264 12.32 -14.82 3.55
N LEU A 265 11.01 -14.88 3.79
CA LEU A 265 10.42 -15.83 4.73
C LEU A 265 10.61 -17.27 4.24
N TRP A 266 10.42 -17.52 2.95
CA TRP A 266 10.69 -18.83 2.36
C TRP A 266 12.15 -19.23 2.55
N ALA A 267 13.11 -18.34 2.31
CA ALA A 267 14.53 -18.64 2.52
C ALA A 267 14.85 -18.95 4.00
N VAL A 268 14.28 -18.17 4.92
CA VAL A 268 14.49 -18.37 6.37
C VAL A 268 13.86 -19.66 6.87
N THR A 269 12.69 -20.04 6.36
CA THR A 269 12.00 -21.28 6.77
C THR A 269 12.58 -22.53 6.07
N ALA A 270 13.04 -22.40 4.81
CA ALA A 270 13.61 -23.53 4.07
C ALA A 270 15.04 -23.88 4.51
N TRP A 271 15.85 -22.86 4.84
CA TRP A 271 17.30 -23.05 5.16
C TRP A 271 17.68 -22.61 6.57
N GLY A 272 16.75 -22.02 7.31
CA GLY A 272 16.99 -21.44 8.63
C GLY A 272 16.49 -22.31 9.79
N PRO A 273 16.76 -21.87 11.04
CA PRO A 273 16.32 -22.54 12.25
C PRO A 273 14.81 -22.39 12.53
N LEU A 274 14.10 -21.61 11.72
CA LEU A 274 12.66 -21.30 11.87
C LEU A 274 11.78 -22.20 11.00
N ALA A 275 12.19 -23.45 10.73
CA ALA A 275 11.30 -24.41 10.07
C ALA A 275 10.00 -24.52 10.86
N PRO A 276 8.83 -24.27 10.26
CA PRO A 276 7.57 -24.37 10.95
C PRO A 276 7.38 -25.80 11.43
N LYS A 277 7.38 -26.00 12.74
CA LYS A 277 6.92 -27.26 13.32
C LYS A 277 5.41 -27.26 13.23
N SER A 278 4.83 -28.40 12.87
CA SER A 278 3.38 -28.62 13.07
C SER A 278 3.11 -28.48 14.57
N ASP A 279 2.75 -27.28 15.00
CA ASP A 279 2.62 -27.00 16.43
C ASP A 279 1.15 -27.20 16.79
N ARG A 280 0.88 -28.34 17.45
CA ARG A 280 -0.42 -28.63 18.06
C ARG A 280 -0.93 -27.48 18.90
N SER A 281 -0.05 -26.74 19.57
CA SER A 281 -0.43 -25.57 20.40
C SER A 281 -0.97 -24.42 19.55
N ALA A 282 -0.39 -24.16 18.40
CA ALA A 282 -0.86 -23.15 17.46
C ALA A 282 -2.22 -23.53 16.84
N PHE A 283 -2.42 -24.82 16.50
CA PHE A 283 -3.70 -25.33 16.06
C PHE A 283 -4.77 -25.15 17.14
N LEU A 284 -4.50 -25.55 18.38
CA LEU A 284 -5.43 -25.41 19.50
C LEU A 284 -5.82 -23.96 19.74
N ALA A 285 -4.85 -23.03 19.76
CA ALA A 285 -5.09 -21.61 19.96
C ALA A 285 -5.98 -21.02 18.84
N SER A 286 -5.73 -21.38 17.58
CA SER A 286 -6.52 -20.88 16.45
C SER A 286 -7.94 -21.45 16.45
N CYS A 287 -8.09 -22.73 16.75
CA CYS A 287 -9.39 -23.39 16.87
C CYS A 287 -10.23 -22.76 17.99
N GLN A 288 -9.65 -22.57 19.20
CA GLN A 288 -10.34 -21.95 20.33
C GLN A 288 -10.78 -20.54 19.99
N HIS A 289 -9.89 -19.71 19.42
CA HIS A 289 -10.23 -18.35 19.03
C HIS A 289 -11.39 -18.31 18.00
N ALA A 290 -11.34 -19.17 16.98
CA ALA A 290 -12.41 -19.26 15.98
C ALA A 290 -13.73 -19.76 16.56
N CYS A 291 -13.70 -20.68 17.53
CA CYS A 291 -14.85 -21.22 18.21
C CYS A 291 -15.53 -20.19 19.11
N VAL A 292 -14.77 -19.48 19.93
CA VAL A 292 -15.25 -18.41 20.82
C VAL A 292 -15.80 -17.23 19.99
N ALA A 293 -15.18 -16.90 18.88
CA ALA A 293 -15.66 -15.86 17.97
C ALA A 293 -17.05 -16.19 17.37
N LYS A 294 -17.43 -17.47 17.34
CA LYS A 294 -18.79 -17.93 16.97
C LYS A 294 -19.77 -17.95 18.13
N GLY A 295 -19.41 -17.41 19.30
CA GLY A 295 -20.28 -17.26 20.45
C GLY A 295 -20.42 -18.51 21.35
N ARG A 296 -19.52 -19.50 21.21
CA ARG A 296 -19.52 -20.67 22.07
C ARG A 296 -18.76 -20.45 23.38
N PRO A 297 -19.10 -21.12 24.48
CA PRO A 297 -18.36 -21.03 25.73
C PRO A 297 -16.92 -21.52 25.58
N ASP A 298 -15.98 -20.88 26.27
CA ASP A 298 -14.54 -21.18 26.17
C ASP A 298 -14.22 -22.63 26.57
N SER A 299 -14.90 -23.18 27.59
CA SER A 299 -14.76 -24.57 28.04
C SER A 299 -15.20 -25.63 26.99
N GLU A 300 -16.27 -25.34 26.24
CA GLU A 300 -16.69 -26.20 25.12
C GLU A 300 -15.67 -26.12 23.97
N CYS A 301 -15.20 -24.92 23.69
CA CYS A 301 -14.19 -24.69 22.64
C CYS A 301 -12.87 -25.38 22.95
N GLU A 302 -12.43 -25.37 24.21
CA GLU A 302 -11.22 -26.06 24.64
C GLU A 302 -11.33 -27.57 24.42
N THR A 303 -12.44 -28.18 24.91
CA THR A 303 -12.68 -29.62 24.79
C THR A 303 -12.86 -30.07 23.34
N GLY A 304 -13.65 -29.32 22.56
CA GLY A 304 -13.89 -29.62 21.15
C GLY A 304 -12.64 -29.49 20.31
N CYS A 305 -11.83 -28.43 20.53
CA CYS A 305 -10.60 -28.22 19.79
C CYS A 305 -9.52 -29.26 20.11
N ARG A 306 -9.44 -29.75 21.36
CA ARG A 306 -8.56 -30.87 21.71
C ARG A 306 -8.95 -32.14 20.98
N CYS A 307 -10.27 -32.48 20.97
CA CYS A 307 -10.78 -33.63 20.24
C CYS A 307 -10.45 -33.57 18.75
N VAL A 308 -10.63 -32.40 18.11
CA VAL A 308 -10.27 -32.20 16.70
C VAL A 308 -8.75 -32.37 16.48
N ALA A 309 -7.92 -31.83 17.38
CA ALA A 309 -6.48 -31.97 17.29
C ALA A 309 -6.05 -33.44 17.38
N ASP A 310 -6.65 -34.20 18.34
CA ASP A 310 -6.38 -35.63 18.49
C ASP A 310 -6.79 -36.44 17.26
N ALA A 311 -7.94 -36.12 16.64
CA ALA A 311 -8.38 -36.74 15.40
C ALA A 311 -7.47 -36.46 14.21
N VAL A 312 -6.96 -35.21 14.10
CA VAL A 312 -6.02 -34.83 13.06
C VAL A 312 -4.66 -35.53 13.26
N ASP A 313 -4.15 -35.60 14.50
CA ASP A 313 -2.90 -36.28 14.80
C ASP A 313 -3.00 -37.80 14.50
N GLN A 314 -4.12 -38.44 14.86
CA GLN A 314 -4.39 -39.87 14.59
C GLN A 314 -4.52 -40.15 13.09
N SER A 315 -5.01 -39.19 12.31
CA SER A 315 -5.13 -39.34 10.85
C SER A 315 -3.78 -39.29 10.11
N GLY A 316 -2.72 -38.77 10.75
CA GLY A 316 -1.42 -38.53 10.13
C GLY A 316 -1.41 -37.39 9.10
N ASP A 317 -2.49 -36.61 9.04
CA ASP A 317 -2.69 -35.59 8.02
C ASP A 317 -2.33 -34.16 8.52
N ALA A 318 -1.79 -34.05 9.74
CA ALA A 318 -1.51 -32.75 10.39
C ALA A 318 -0.66 -31.79 9.51
N ASP A 319 0.32 -32.33 8.77
CA ASP A 319 1.21 -31.56 7.90
C ASP A 319 0.67 -31.32 6.48
N ARG A 320 -0.48 -31.91 6.13
CA ARG A 320 -1.03 -31.93 4.75
C ARG A 320 -2.48 -31.45 4.65
N LEU A 321 -3.03 -30.83 5.70
CA LEU A 321 -4.45 -30.45 5.76
C LEU A 321 -4.91 -29.62 4.55
N GLU A 322 -4.04 -28.77 4.01
CA GLU A 322 -4.35 -27.92 2.85
C GLU A 322 -4.31 -28.67 1.50
N SER A 323 -3.54 -29.73 1.42
CA SER A 323 -3.35 -30.53 0.21
C SER A 323 -4.17 -31.82 0.15
N LEU A 324 -5.08 -32.03 1.10
CA LEU A 324 -5.93 -33.21 1.16
C LEU A 324 -6.89 -33.32 -0.01
N ALA A 325 -7.06 -34.54 -0.52
CA ALA A 325 -8.12 -34.85 -1.48
C ALA A 325 -9.51 -34.47 -0.91
N PRO A 326 -10.47 -34.08 -1.77
CA PRO A 326 -11.80 -33.63 -1.32
C PRO A 326 -12.49 -34.62 -0.37
N GLU A 327 -12.43 -35.91 -0.68
CA GLU A 327 -13.04 -37.00 0.12
C GLU A 327 -12.47 -37.05 1.54
N ARG A 328 -11.14 -36.92 1.67
CA ARG A 328 -10.45 -36.95 2.96
C ARG A 328 -10.71 -35.69 3.78
N ARG A 329 -10.86 -34.56 3.10
CA ARG A 329 -11.24 -33.28 3.73
C ARG A 329 -12.66 -33.36 4.32
N ASP A 330 -13.61 -33.98 3.60
CA ASP A 330 -14.98 -34.17 4.07
C ASP A 330 -15.09 -35.16 5.26
N GLU A 331 -14.21 -36.16 5.29
CA GLU A 331 -14.10 -37.07 6.43
C GLU A 331 -13.60 -36.34 7.69
N LEU A 332 -12.49 -35.57 7.56
CA LEU A 332 -11.99 -34.75 8.67
C LEU A 332 -12.99 -33.71 9.14
N LYS A 333 -13.77 -33.13 8.23
CA LYS A 333 -14.84 -32.21 8.57
C LYS A 333 -15.94 -32.87 9.39
N ARG A 334 -16.35 -34.08 9.01
CA ARG A 334 -17.34 -34.88 9.81
C ARG A 334 -16.80 -35.20 11.19
N LEU A 335 -15.53 -35.57 11.31
CA LEU A 335 -14.88 -35.81 12.61
C LEU A 335 -14.85 -34.52 13.45
N ALA A 336 -14.50 -33.38 12.84
CA ALA A 336 -14.52 -32.11 13.52
C ALA A 336 -15.93 -31.71 14.00
N ASP A 337 -16.94 -31.91 13.16
CA ASP A 337 -18.35 -31.65 13.53
C ASP A 337 -18.81 -32.55 14.68
N ALA A 338 -18.40 -33.83 14.69
CA ALA A 338 -18.69 -34.76 15.80
C ALA A 338 -17.99 -34.28 17.10
N CYS A 339 -16.73 -33.87 17.05
CA CYS A 339 -16.00 -33.32 18.20
C CYS A 339 -16.65 -32.02 18.75
N MET A 340 -17.25 -31.24 17.88
CA MET A 340 -17.90 -29.96 18.22
C MET A 340 -19.39 -30.12 18.59
N GLY A 341 -19.90 -31.36 18.65
CA GLY A 341 -21.31 -31.66 19.03
C GLY A 341 -22.31 -31.20 17.96
N ARG A 342 -21.97 -31.31 16.68
CA ARG A 342 -22.85 -31.06 15.54
C ARG A 342 -23.20 -32.30 14.79
#